data_f79bb6ea40c207766b75f2f52a4835d3
#
_entry.id   f79bb6ea40c207766b75f2f52a4835d3
#
_cell.length_a   1.000
_cell.length_b   1.000
_cell.length_c   1.000
_cell.angle_alpha   90.00
_cell.angle_beta   90.00
_cell.angle_gamma   90.00
#
_symmetry.space_group_name_H-M   'P 1'
#
loop_
_entity.id
_entity.type
_entity.pdbx_description
1 polymer ?
#
loop_
_entity_poly.entity_id
_entity_poly.type
_entity_poly.pdbx_seq_one_letter_code
_entity_poly.pdbx_strand_id
1 'polypeptide(L)'
;MNAELTNQEFEGVMKCCRSLYLQKMHDYGCAWRIMRPSSITDQIYIKANRIHTLHDREAMVDEGIAGEFVAIVNYSIMGLIQLALGAADNADLDAQSATELYDRYAGESLALMKRKNHDYGEAWRGMRVSSMADMILMKVYRTKQIEDLEGATLVSEGIAANYMDMMNYAVFALIKLEFGREPQKA
;
A
#
# COMPACT_ATOMS: atom_id res chain seq x y z
N MET A 1 -7.86 24.03 -5.84
CA MET A 1 -7.36 22.85 -5.12
C MET A 1 -5.91 22.64 -5.51
N ASN A 2 -5.04 22.32 -4.56
CA ASN A 2 -3.59 22.41 -4.78
C ASN A 2 -3.00 21.03 -5.02
N ALA A 3 -2.99 20.58 -6.29
CA ALA A 3 -2.40 19.29 -6.69
C ALA A 3 -0.92 19.18 -6.27
N GLU A 4 -0.21 20.30 -6.15
CA GLU A 4 1.17 20.34 -5.65
C GLU A 4 1.24 19.97 -4.17
N LEU A 5 0.29 20.43 -3.34
CA LEU A 5 0.22 20.04 -1.93
C LEU A 5 0.00 18.52 -1.79
N THR A 6 -0.93 17.96 -2.57
CA THR A 6 -1.17 16.50 -2.54
C THR A 6 0.08 15.71 -2.94
N ASN A 7 0.82 16.18 -3.94
CA ASN A 7 2.06 15.53 -4.33
C ASN A 7 3.09 15.56 -3.21
N GLN A 8 3.27 16.70 -2.53
CA GLN A 8 4.19 16.86 -1.41
C GLN A 8 3.78 15.97 -0.21
N GLU A 9 2.48 15.94 0.13
CA GLU A 9 1.96 15.09 1.19
C GLU A 9 2.16 13.60 0.86
N PHE A 10 1.89 13.19 -0.37
CA PHE A 10 2.10 11.84 -0.84
C PHE A 10 3.58 11.42 -0.76
N GLU A 11 4.47 12.26 -1.27
CA GLU A 11 5.91 12.03 -1.22
C GLU A 11 6.44 11.94 0.23
N GLY A 12 5.91 12.78 1.14
CA GLY A 12 6.24 12.74 2.57
C GLY A 12 5.87 11.40 3.21
N VAL A 13 4.65 10.91 2.97
CA VAL A 13 4.19 9.60 3.45
C VAL A 13 5.05 8.48 2.84
N MET A 14 5.30 8.52 1.54
CA MET A 14 6.10 7.50 0.86
C MET A 14 7.54 7.44 1.37
N LYS A 15 8.13 8.59 1.73
CA LYS A 15 9.47 8.65 2.35
C LYS A 15 9.51 7.88 3.68
N CYS A 16 8.46 8.02 4.51
CA CYS A 16 8.36 7.28 5.77
C CYS A 16 8.16 5.77 5.53
N CYS A 17 7.27 5.38 4.60
CA CYS A 17 7.03 3.98 4.25
C CYS A 17 8.31 3.32 3.72
N ARG A 18 9.03 4.00 2.83
CA ARG A 18 10.31 3.57 2.27
C ARG A 18 11.38 3.41 3.34
N SER A 19 11.49 4.36 4.25
CA SER A 19 12.47 4.29 5.36
C SER A 19 12.26 3.04 6.20
N LEU A 20 11.01 2.72 6.55
CA LEU A 20 10.71 1.50 7.30
C LEU A 20 11.00 0.23 6.48
N TYR A 21 10.70 0.23 5.17
CA TYR A 21 11.01 -0.89 4.28
C TYR A 21 12.52 -1.15 4.26
N LEU A 22 13.35 -0.11 4.11
CA LEU A 22 14.80 -0.22 4.08
C LEU A 22 15.39 -0.69 5.43
N GLN A 23 14.85 -0.22 6.55
CA GLN A 23 15.27 -0.68 7.88
C GLN A 23 15.00 -2.17 8.05
N LYS A 24 13.81 -2.64 7.69
CA LYS A 24 13.46 -4.06 7.75
C LYS A 24 14.32 -4.90 6.79
N MET A 25 14.61 -4.38 5.60
CA MET A 25 15.50 -5.05 4.65
C MET A 25 16.93 -5.15 5.19
N HIS A 26 17.41 -4.15 5.94
CA HIS A 26 18.68 -4.23 6.64
C HIS A 26 18.71 -5.36 7.67
N ASP A 27 17.61 -5.56 8.41
CA ASP A 27 17.56 -6.53 9.51
C ASP A 27 17.51 -7.98 9.01
N TYR A 28 16.75 -8.26 7.95
CA TYR A 28 16.50 -9.64 7.49
C TYR A 28 16.44 -9.82 5.97
N GLY A 29 16.94 -8.86 5.20
CA GLY A 29 16.99 -8.94 3.74
C GLY A 29 15.62 -8.97 3.09
N CYS A 30 15.54 -9.57 1.92
CA CYS A 30 14.32 -9.71 1.14
C CYS A 30 13.63 -11.06 1.39
N ALA A 31 13.46 -11.46 2.66
CA ALA A 31 12.84 -12.74 3.02
C ALA A 31 11.44 -12.93 2.42
N TRP A 32 10.71 -11.83 2.16
CA TRP A 32 9.39 -11.84 1.53
C TRP A 32 9.39 -12.37 0.08
N ARG A 33 10.56 -12.52 -0.55
CA ARG A 33 10.67 -13.06 -1.93
C ARG A 33 10.17 -14.50 -2.07
N ILE A 34 10.13 -15.27 -1.00
CA ILE A 34 9.57 -16.63 -1.00
C ILE A 34 8.03 -16.64 -1.01
N MET A 35 7.39 -15.50 -0.76
CA MET A 35 5.94 -15.42 -0.67
C MET A 35 5.31 -15.43 -2.06
N ARG A 36 4.26 -16.23 -2.23
CA ARG A 36 3.39 -16.12 -3.41
C ARG A 36 2.65 -14.79 -3.39
N PRO A 37 2.27 -14.22 -4.55
CA PRO A 37 1.41 -13.03 -4.58
C PRO A 37 0.18 -13.16 -3.68
N SER A 38 -0.52 -14.30 -3.70
CA SER A 38 -1.69 -14.57 -2.83
C SER A 38 -1.37 -14.48 -1.33
N SER A 39 -0.18 -14.89 -0.92
CA SER A 39 0.24 -14.77 0.48
C SER A 39 0.47 -13.30 0.87
N ILE A 40 0.93 -12.45 -0.06
CA ILE A 40 1.03 -11.01 0.16
C ILE A 40 -0.37 -10.38 0.23
N THR A 41 -1.30 -10.79 -0.61
CA THR A 41 -2.72 -10.39 -0.53
C THR A 41 -3.29 -10.71 0.85
N ASP A 42 -2.98 -11.89 1.41
CA ASP A 42 -3.41 -12.26 2.76
C ASP A 42 -2.78 -11.39 3.86
N GLN A 43 -1.52 -10.95 3.71
CA GLN A 43 -0.93 -9.99 4.63
C GLN A 43 -1.66 -8.64 4.59
N ILE A 44 -2.00 -8.14 3.41
CA ILE A 44 -2.80 -6.92 3.27
C ILE A 44 -4.19 -7.12 3.90
N TYR A 45 -4.81 -8.28 3.69
CA TYR A 45 -6.09 -8.63 4.31
C TYR A 45 -6.04 -8.50 5.83
N ILE A 46 -5.04 -9.09 6.49
CA ILE A 46 -4.88 -9.05 7.94
C ILE A 46 -4.81 -7.60 8.44
N LYS A 47 -4.03 -6.76 7.75
CA LYS A 47 -3.86 -5.35 8.11
C LYS A 47 -5.14 -4.55 7.92
N ALA A 48 -5.79 -4.68 6.77
CA ALA A 48 -7.04 -4.00 6.48
C ALA A 48 -8.18 -4.45 7.41
N ASN A 49 -8.27 -5.76 7.69
CA ASN A 49 -9.27 -6.31 8.61
C ASN A 49 -9.05 -5.82 10.05
N ARG A 50 -7.80 -5.69 10.50
CA ARG A 50 -7.51 -5.11 11.81
C ARG A 50 -7.98 -3.67 11.91
N ILE A 51 -7.72 -2.83 10.90
CA ILE A 51 -8.19 -1.43 10.86
C ILE A 51 -9.73 -1.39 10.93
N HIS A 52 -10.41 -2.22 10.14
CA HIS A 52 -11.87 -2.32 10.12
C HIS A 52 -12.41 -2.74 11.50
N THR A 53 -11.81 -3.73 12.14
CA THR A 53 -12.24 -4.22 13.46
C THR A 53 -12.01 -3.20 14.57
N LEU A 54 -10.91 -2.44 14.54
CA LEU A 54 -10.59 -1.44 15.56
C LEU A 54 -11.48 -0.20 15.49
N HIS A 55 -12.22 0.00 14.40
CA HIS A 55 -13.24 1.05 14.34
C HIS A 55 -14.36 0.82 15.38
N ASP A 56 -14.64 -0.44 15.70
CA ASP A 56 -15.76 -0.84 16.58
C ASP A 56 -15.30 -1.39 17.95
N ARG A 57 -13.98 -1.50 18.20
CA ARG A 57 -13.40 -2.10 19.42
C ARG A 57 -12.19 -1.34 19.90
N GLU A 58 -11.98 -1.33 21.21
CA GLU A 58 -10.72 -0.85 21.79
C GLU A 58 -9.55 -1.76 21.42
N ALA A 59 -8.43 -1.15 21.06
CA ALA A 59 -7.20 -1.90 20.76
C ALA A 59 -6.61 -2.45 22.06
N MET A 60 -6.31 -3.75 22.08
CA MET A 60 -5.59 -4.39 23.21
C MET A 60 -4.07 -4.30 23.06
N VAL A 61 -3.59 -3.90 21.88
CA VAL A 61 -2.16 -3.73 21.56
C VAL A 61 -1.96 -2.28 21.19
N ASP A 62 -0.95 -1.63 21.79
CA ASP A 62 -0.64 -0.21 21.57
C ASP A 62 0.07 0.02 20.22
N GLU A 63 -0.58 -0.44 19.15
CA GLU A 63 -0.18 -0.20 17.77
C GLU A 63 -1.29 0.57 17.07
N GLY A 64 -1.05 1.83 16.78
CA GLY A 64 -2.00 2.69 16.06
C GLY A 64 -2.29 2.19 14.64
N ILE A 65 -3.45 2.58 14.09
CA ILE A 65 -3.87 2.21 12.72
C ILE A 65 -2.93 2.72 11.63
N ALA A 66 -2.15 3.77 11.89
CA ALA A 66 -1.18 4.30 10.93
C ALA A 66 -0.13 3.23 10.54
N GLY A 67 0.38 2.46 11.51
CA GLY A 67 1.32 1.36 11.23
C GLY A 67 0.74 0.29 10.31
N GLU A 68 -0.57 0.01 10.41
CA GLU A 68 -1.24 -0.93 9.52
C GLU A 68 -1.34 -0.39 8.08
N PHE A 69 -1.65 0.89 7.91
CA PHE A 69 -1.64 1.51 6.58
C PHE A 69 -0.23 1.56 5.97
N VAL A 70 0.82 1.83 6.74
CA VAL A 70 2.21 1.73 6.29
C VAL A 70 2.53 0.31 5.81
N ALA A 71 2.10 -0.71 6.55
CA ALA A 71 2.29 -2.10 6.15
C ALA A 71 1.54 -2.41 4.84
N ILE A 72 0.31 -1.91 4.66
CA ILE A 72 -0.46 -2.08 3.42
C ILE A 72 0.28 -1.46 2.23
N VAL A 73 0.84 -0.25 2.38
CA VAL A 73 1.66 0.39 1.33
C VAL A 73 2.83 -0.52 0.94
N ASN A 74 3.61 -0.96 1.92
CA ASN A 74 4.82 -1.75 1.65
C ASN A 74 4.48 -3.13 1.08
N TYR A 75 3.47 -3.83 1.59
CA TYR A 75 3.02 -5.11 1.03
C TYR A 75 2.43 -4.95 -0.38
N SER A 76 1.74 -3.86 -0.68
CA SER A 76 1.24 -3.62 -2.05
C SER A 76 2.38 -3.49 -3.05
N ILE A 77 3.46 -2.79 -2.69
CA ILE A 77 4.66 -2.68 -3.54
C ILE A 77 5.36 -4.05 -3.67
N MET A 78 5.52 -4.79 -2.56
CA MET A 78 6.06 -6.16 -2.60
C MET A 78 5.20 -7.06 -3.50
N GLY A 79 3.87 -6.91 -3.45
CA GLY A 79 2.93 -7.64 -4.31
C GLY A 79 3.16 -7.34 -5.79
N LEU A 80 3.35 -6.08 -6.15
CA LEU A 80 3.68 -5.68 -7.53
C LEU A 80 5.01 -6.29 -8.00
N ILE A 81 6.03 -6.31 -7.13
CA ILE A 81 7.32 -6.96 -7.42
C ILE A 81 7.12 -8.46 -7.63
N GLN A 82 6.37 -9.14 -6.75
CA GLN A 82 6.11 -10.56 -6.86
C GLN A 82 5.29 -10.93 -8.10
N LEU A 83 4.35 -10.09 -8.52
CA LEU A 83 3.64 -10.30 -9.78
C LEU A 83 4.57 -10.24 -10.99
N ALA A 84 5.59 -9.37 -10.95
CA ALA A 84 6.54 -9.20 -12.04
C ALA A 84 7.61 -10.29 -12.08
N LEU A 85 8.11 -10.71 -10.92
CA LEU A 85 9.25 -11.63 -10.82
C LEU A 85 8.87 -13.09 -10.52
N GLY A 86 7.66 -13.30 -9.99
CA GLY A 86 7.26 -14.58 -9.39
C GLY A 86 7.82 -14.77 -7.99
N ALA A 87 7.31 -15.75 -7.24
CA ALA A 87 7.88 -16.16 -5.97
C ALA A 87 9.20 -16.90 -6.21
N ALA A 88 10.18 -16.69 -5.34
CA ALA A 88 11.49 -17.35 -5.40
C ALA A 88 11.62 -18.45 -4.32
N ASP A 89 12.59 -19.35 -4.49
CA ASP A 89 12.88 -20.39 -3.48
C ASP A 89 13.65 -19.84 -2.27
N ASN A 90 14.26 -18.66 -2.41
CA ASN A 90 15.04 -17.98 -1.38
C ASN A 90 15.00 -16.45 -1.57
N ALA A 91 15.68 -15.72 -0.68
CA ALA A 91 15.83 -14.25 -0.78
C ALA A 91 16.85 -13.92 -1.88
N ASP A 92 16.43 -13.90 -3.13
CA ASP A 92 17.24 -13.79 -4.35
C ASP A 92 17.56 -12.36 -4.78
N LEU A 93 17.02 -11.34 -4.09
CA LEU A 93 17.30 -9.93 -4.37
C LEU A 93 18.31 -9.35 -3.38
N ASP A 94 19.33 -8.68 -3.92
CA ASP A 94 20.18 -7.80 -3.12
C ASP A 94 19.47 -6.50 -2.74
N ALA A 95 20.04 -5.76 -1.79
CA ALA A 95 19.43 -4.53 -1.26
C ALA A 95 19.28 -3.43 -2.32
N GLN A 96 20.21 -3.32 -3.26
CA GLN A 96 20.14 -2.32 -4.32
C GLN A 96 19.00 -2.63 -5.28
N SER A 97 18.95 -3.83 -5.82
CA SER A 97 17.91 -4.28 -6.75
C SER A 97 16.51 -4.19 -6.14
N ALA A 98 16.39 -4.58 -4.86
CA ALA A 98 15.11 -4.48 -4.14
C ALA A 98 14.66 -3.03 -3.94
N THR A 99 15.60 -2.12 -3.68
CA THR A 99 15.32 -0.68 -3.54
C THR A 99 14.89 -0.06 -4.87
N GLU A 100 15.58 -0.37 -5.96
CA GLU A 100 15.25 0.11 -7.30
C GLU A 100 13.85 -0.34 -7.74
N LEU A 101 13.49 -1.60 -7.48
CA LEU A 101 12.15 -2.12 -7.74
C LEU A 101 11.09 -1.43 -6.88
N TYR A 102 11.35 -1.22 -5.60
CA TYR A 102 10.47 -0.48 -4.71
C TYR A 102 10.20 0.94 -5.25
N ASP A 103 11.25 1.67 -5.57
CA ASP A 103 11.17 3.05 -6.06
C ASP A 103 10.42 3.13 -7.41
N ARG A 104 10.64 2.16 -8.30
CA ARG A 104 9.91 2.06 -9.56
C ARG A 104 8.42 1.91 -9.35
N TYR A 105 7.96 0.94 -8.55
CA TYR A 105 6.53 0.70 -8.36
C TYR A 105 5.87 1.80 -7.51
N ALA A 106 6.58 2.40 -6.58
CA ALA A 106 6.13 3.59 -5.88
C ALA A 106 5.90 4.76 -6.86
N GLY A 107 6.81 4.97 -7.81
CA GLY A 107 6.68 5.99 -8.86
C GLY A 107 5.52 5.72 -9.83
N GLU A 108 5.30 4.48 -10.24
CA GLU A 108 4.17 4.08 -11.09
C GLU A 108 2.82 4.34 -10.37
N SER A 109 2.74 4.02 -9.09
CA SER A 109 1.54 4.27 -8.27
C SER A 109 1.27 5.75 -8.05
N LEU A 110 2.32 6.56 -7.84
CA LEU A 110 2.23 8.03 -7.79
C LEU A 110 1.71 8.60 -9.12
N ALA A 111 2.23 8.11 -10.24
CA ALA A 111 1.77 8.54 -11.56
C ALA A 111 0.29 8.21 -11.80
N LEU A 112 -0.17 7.05 -11.36
CA LEU A 112 -1.58 6.66 -11.40
C LEU A 112 -2.44 7.58 -10.52
N MET A 113 -2.00 7.85 -9.29
CA MET A 113 -2.67 8.76 -8.37
C MET A 113 -2.84 10.16 -8.99
N LYS A 114 -1.79 10.72 -9.59
CA LYS A 114 -1.84 12.05 -10.22
C LYS A 114 -2.89 12.10 -11.34
N ARG A 115 -2.98 11.07 -12.18
CA ARG A 115 -4.01 10.98 -13.23
C ARG A 115 -5.42 10.91 -12.65
N LYS A 116 -5.64 10.04 -11.65
CA LYS A 116 -6.95 9.91 -10.99
C LYS A 116 -7.35 11.21 -10.29
N ASN A 117 -6.45 11.87 -9.57
CA ASN A 117 -6.75 13.15 -8.93
C ASN A 117 -7.10 14.27 -9.91
N HIS A 118 -6.50 14.28 -11.10
CA HIS A 118 -6.89 15.19 -12.15
C HIS A 118 -8.38 15.02 -12.52
N ASP A 119 -8.83 13.78 -12.67
CA ASP A 119 -10.19 13.49 -13.12
C ASP A 119 -11.23 13.64 -11.99
N TYR A 120 -10.89 13.24 -10.77
CA TYR A 120 -11.81 13.21 -9.63
C TYR A 120 -11.70 14.42 -8.69
N GLY A 121 -10.84 15.39 -8.99
CA GLY A 121 -10.74 16.66 -8.25
C GLY A 121 -10.43 16.48 -6.75
N GLU A 122 -9.60 15.51 -6.39
CA GLU A 122 -9.21 15.22 -5.00
C GLU A 122 -10.40 14.84 -4.08
N ALA A 123 -11.42 14.20 -4.63
CA ALA A 123 -12.61 13.77 -3.87
C ALA A 123 -12.29 12.93 -2.63
N TRP A 124 -11.14 12.23 -2.63
CA TRP A 124 -10.66 11.44 -1.50
C TRP A 124 -10.48 12.25 -0.20
N ARG A 125 -10.26 13.57 -0.30
CA ARG A 125 -10.14 14.43 0.89
C ARG A 125 -11.43 14.49 1.71
N GLY A 126 -12.59 14.34 1.05
CA GLY A 126 -13.90 14.25 1.70
C GLY A 126 -14.22 12.87 2.28
N MET A 127 -13.47 11.84 1.95
CA MET A 127 -13.70 10.50 2.47
C MET A 127 -13.27 10.37 3.94
N ARG A 128 -13.94 9.50 4.69
CA ARG A 128 -13.51 9.08 6.03
C ARG A 128 -12.35 8.08 5.91
N VAL A 129 -11.45 8.06 6.90
CA VAL A 129 -10.37 7.05 6.97
C VAL A 129 -10.96 5.63 7.02
N SER A 130 -12.06 5.42 7.74
CA SER A 130 -12.79 4.15 7.76
C SER A 130 -13.27 3.71 6.37
N SER A 131 -13.79 4.65 5.58
CA SER A 131 -14.22 4.35 4.19
C SER A 131 -13.04 3.97 3.29
N MET A 132 -11.85 4.53 3.52
CA MET A 132 -10.63 4.14 2.80
C MET A 132 -10.21 2.71 3.18
N ALA A 133 -10.32 2.34 4.46
CA ALA A 133 -10.08 0.98 4.91
C ALA A 133 -11.05 -0.02 4.27
N ASP A 134 -12.34 0.32 4.19
CA ASP A 134 -13.35 -0.50 3.54
C ASP A 134 -13.07 -0.66 2.03
N MET A 135 -12.62 0.40 1.36
CA MET A 135 -12.21 0.33 -0.05
C MET A 135 -11.01 -0.60 -0.24
N ILE A 136 -10.02 -0.55 0.65
CA ILE A 136 -8.87 -1.46 0.62
C ILE A 136 -9.36 -2.90 0.81
N LEU A 137 -10.21 -3.14 1.81
CA LEU A 137 -10.73 -4.48 2.12
C LEU A 137 -11.52 -5.05 0.95
N MET A 138 -12.38 -4.23 0.31
CA MET A 138 -13.09 -4.63 -0.91
C MET A 138 -12.11 -5.02 -2.04
N LYS A 139 -11.04 -4.24 -2.24
CA LYS A 139 -10.00 -4.55 -3.24
C LYS A 139 -9.27 -5.84 -2.92
N VAL A 140 -9.01 -6.14 -1.65
CA VAL A 140 -8.45 -7.42 -1.21
C VAL A 140 -9.36 -8.58 -1.61
N TYR A 141 -10.66 -8.49 -1.32
CA TYR A 141 -11.62 -9.54 -1.71
C TYR A 141 -11.67 -9.75 -3.23
N ARG A 142 -11.66 -8.67 -4.01
CA ARG A 142 -11.59 -8.75 -5.48
C ARG A 142 -10.31 -9.41 -5.96
N THR A 143 -9.18 -9.05 -5.36
CA THR A 143 -7.87 -9.64 -5.70
C THR A 143 -7.88 -11.14 -5.43
N LYS A 144 -8.37 -11.60 -4.28
CA LYS A 144 -8.50 -13.02 -3.96
C LYS A 144 -9.36 -13.78 -4.99
N GLN A 145 -10.50 -13.21 -5.39
CA GLN A 145 -11.36 -13.82 -6.41
C GLN A 145 -10.65 -13.92 -7.77
N ILE A 146 -9.87 -12.90 -8.16
CA ILE A 146 -9.10 -12.93 -9.41
C ILE A 146 -7.96 -13.96 -9.31
N GLU A 147 -7.29 -14.06 -8.17
CA GLU A 147 -6.26 -15.07 -7.89
C GLU A 147 -6.83 -16.49 -8.00
N ASP A 148 -8.02 -16.75 -7.43
CA ASP A 148 -8.72 -18.04 -7.52
C ASP A 148 -9.14 -18.41 -8.96
N LEU A 149 -9.28 -17.41 -9.83
CA LEU A 149 -9.55 -17.56 -11.26
C LEU A 149 -8.28 -17.53 -12.14
N GLU A 150 -7.11 -17.74 -11.54
CA GLU A 150 -5.80 -17.71 -12.21
C GLU A 150 -5.54 -16.41 -13.00
N GLY A 151 -6.08 -15.29 -12.50
CA GLY A 151 -5.95 -13.98 -13.12
C GLY A 151 -6.98 -13.63 -14.19
N ALA A 152 -7.92 -14.53 -14.49
CA ALA A 152 -8.94 -14.32 -15.52
C ALA A 152 -9.98 -13.26 -15.07
N THR A 153 -10.20 -12.25 -15.90
CA THR A 153 -11.26 -11.25 -15.74
C THR A 153 -11.98 -11.00 -17.05
N LEU A 154 -13.27 -10.65 -17.01
CA LEU A 154 -14.03 -10.28 -18.22
C LEU A 154 -13.92 -8.80 -18.55
N VAL A 155 -14.06 -7.93 -17.53
CA VAL A 155 -14.08 -6.46 -17.67
C VAL A 155 -13.30 -5.75 -16.59
N SER A 156 -12.89 -6.43 -15.52
CA SER A 156 -12.21 -5.83 -14.39
C SER A 156 -10.72 -5.66 -14.66
N GLU A 157 -10.15 -4.64 -14.01
CA GLU A 157 -8.71 -4.48 -13.90
C GLU A 157 -8.08 -5.69 -13.21
N GLY A 158 -6.86 -6.04 -13.59
CA GLY A 158 -6.12 -7.17 -13.04
C GLY A 158 -5.60 -6.92 -11.61
N ILE A 159 -4.86 -7.89 -11.08
CA ILE A 159 -4.31 -7.88 -9.71
C ILE A 159 -3.40 -6.68 -9.48
N ALA A 160 -2.52 -6.33 -10.43
CA ALA A 160 -1.59 -5.21 -10.30
C ALA A 160 -2.32 -3.87 -10.06
N ALA A 161 -3.38 -3.58 -10.80
CA ALA A 161 -4.17 -2.38 -10.62
C ALA A 161 -4.85 -2.32 -9.23
N ASN A 162 -5.31 -3.47 -8.72
CA ASN A 162 -5.86 -3.54 -7.37
C ASN A 162 -4.79 -3.28 -6.30
N TYR A 163 -3.56 -3.77 -6.45
CA TYR A 163 -2.45 -3.44 -5.55
C TYR A 163 -2.13 -1.94 -5.56
N MET A 164 -2.07 -1.30 -6.75
CA MET A 164 -1.84 0.14 -6.85
C MET A 164 -2.97 0.95 -6.18
N ASP A 165 -4.21 0.53 -6.34
CA ASP A 165 -5.34 1.19 -5.70
C ASP A 165 -5.30 1.02 -4.17
N MET A 166 -5.00 -0.18 -3.65
CA MET A 166 -4.85 -0.40 -2.21
C MET A 166 -3.73 0.47 -1.62
N MET A 167 -2.59 0.55 -2.30
CA MET A 167 -1.50 1.44 -1.93
C MET A 167 -1.95 2.89 -1.87
N ASN A 168 -2.60 3.40 -2.93
CA ASN A 168 -3.00 4.80 -3.00
C ASN A 168 -4.04 5.17 -1.93
N TYR A 169 -5.03 4.30 -1.66
CA TYR A 169 -5.97 4.52 -0.55
C TYR A 169 -5.27 4.51 0.82
N ALA A 170 -4.29 3.64 1.02
CA ALA A 170 -3.51 3.61 2.26
C ALA A 170 -2.69 4.89 2.44
N VAL A 171 -2.07 5.41 1.38
CA VAL A 171 -1.35 6.70 1.42
C VAL A 171 -2.33 7.86 1.72
N PHE A 172 -3.51 7.90 1.09
CA PHE A 172 -4.51 8.93 1.40
C PHE A 172 -4.98 8.86 2.86
N ALA A 173 -5.17 7.67 3.41
CA ALA A 173 -5.50 7.51 4.82
C ALA A 173 -4.38 8.04 5.72
N LEU A 174 -3.12 7.75 5.40
CA LEU A 174 -1.95 8.26 6.13
C LEU A 174 -1.85 9.79 6.06
N ILE A 175 -2.10 10.40 4.91
CA ILE A 175 -2.17 11.86 4.77
C ILE A 175 -3.24 12.44 5.70
N LYS A 176 -4.43 11.84 5.75
CA LYS A 176 -5.52 12.28 6.62
C LYS A 176 -5.23 12.08 8.12
N LEU A 177 -4.41 11.11 8.46
CA LEU A 177 -3.89 10.88 9.81
C LEU A 177 -2.68 11.77 10.14
N GLU A 178 -2.32 12.68 9.25
CA GLU A 178 -1.15 13.57 9.40
C GLU A 178 0.19 12.85 9.57
N PHE A 179 0.25 11.60 9.12
CA PHE A 179 1.46 10.77 9.20
C PHE A 179 2.55 11.34 8.27
N GLY A 180 3.77 11.47 8.80
CA GLY A 180 4.91 11.99 8.03
C GLY A 180 4.92 13.50 7.83
N ARG A 181 4.01 14.26 8.45
CA ARG A 181 4.14 15.72 8.54
C ARG A 181 5.28 16.09 9.48
N GLU A 182 6.19 16.93 9.02
CA GLU A 182 7.12 17.59 9.93
C GLU A 182 6.32 18.50 10.90
N PRO A 183 6.65 18.53 12.20
CA PRO A 183 6.00 19.43 13.13
C PRO A 183 6.18 20.87 12.61
N GLN A 184 5.07 21.58 12.40
CA GLN A 184 5.14 22.99 12.05
C GLN A 184 5.91 23.68 13.16
N LYS A 185 7.04 24.28 12.83
CA LYS A 185 7.77 25.17 13.76
C LYS A 185 6.82 26.31 14.11
N ALA A 186 6.41 26.33 15.39
CA ALA A 186 5.63 27.43 15.97
C ALA A 186 6.46 28.73 15.97
#